data_0cde8dde57c766114cc587c616232121
#
_entry.id   0cde8dde57c766114cc587c616232121
#
_cell.length_a   1.000
_cell.length_b   1.000
_cell.length_c   1.000
_cell.angle_alpha   90.00
_cell.angle_beta   90.00
_cell.angle_gamma   90.00
#
_symmetry.space_group_name_H-M   'P 1'
#
loop_
_entity.id
_entity.type
_entity.pdbx_description
1 polymer ?
#
loop_
_entity_poly.entity_id
_entity_poly.type
_entity_poly.pdbx_seq_one_letter_code
_entity_poly.pdbx_strand_id
1 'polypeptide(L)'
;MFYIIGTSIGNIKDTSYRAVETLVNCDLILAEDSRSFSNYYLKIQELFNLHPTKKQKIIPFHDRNEFEMVSELLHIEHGASSTEHNIGLVSESGMPGVSDPGNLLIQTLVKNNINYTVIPGPTAFATAAVLSGFKYDSILFVGFLPKKRSEIERIFDRTDKTNPIIVFYESPYRINKTTQILKEIIPDAEIAICREITKKFEEVIRAKINELPSDLKVRGEITVVIKINP
;
A
#
# COMPACT_ATOMS: atom_id res chain seq x y z
N MET A 1 -4.46 -0.99 -23.12
CA MET A 1 -4.91 -0.14 -22.00
C MET A 1 -4.31 -0.62 -20.69
N PHE A 2 -3.75 0.26 -19.86
CA PHE A 2 -3.21 -0.10 -18.55
C PHE A 2 -4.21 0.18 -17.42
N TYR A 3 -4.27 -0.72 -16.45
CA TYR A 3 -5.12 -0.62 -15.26
C TYR A 3 -4.25 -0.79 -14.00
N ILE A 4 -4.23 0.24 -13.15
CA ILE A 4 -3.59 0.19 -11.82
C ILE A 4 -4.69 -0.21 -10.85
N ILE A 5 -4.62 -1.43 -10.32
CA ILE A 5 -5.77 -2.07 -9.66
C ILE A 5 -5.48 -2.27 -8.17
N GLY A 6 -6.25 -1.61 -7.31
CA GLY A 6 -6.20 -1.81 -5.88
C GLY A 6 -6.77 -3.16 -5.48
N THR A 7 -6.03 -3.87 -4.62
CA THR A 7 -6.45 -5.14 -3.99
C THR A 7 -6.87 -4.92 -2.54
N SER A 8 -7.36 -5.95 -1.86
CA SER A 8 -7.67 -5.86 -0.43
C SER A 8 -6.38 -5.73 0.41
N ILE A 9 -6.49 -5.14 1.61
CA ILE A 9 -5.40 -5.03 2.58
C ILE A 9 -5.40 -6.14 3.64
N GLY A 10 -6.15 -7.21 3.39
CA GLY A 10 -6.26 -8.36 4.30
C GLY A 10 -7.54 -9.13 4.13
N ASN A 11 -8.70 -8.48 4.17
CA ASN A 11 -9.99 -9.12 3.95
C ASN A 11 -10.35 -9.11 2.47
N ILE A 12 -10.43 -10.27 1.85
CA ILE A 12 -10.75 -10.39 0.41
C ILE A 12 -12.11 -9.78 0.02
N LYS A 13 -13.02 -9.61 0.97
CA LYS A 13 -14.33 -8.98 0.76
C LYS A 13 -14.24 -7.47 0.54
N ASP A 14 -13.11 -6.86 0.89
CA ASP A 14 -12.84 -5.44 0.65
C ASP A 14 -12.35 -5.17 -0.78
N THR A 15 -12.22 -6.21 -1.60
CA THR A 15 -11.93 -6.08 -3.03
C THR A 15 -13.17 -5.53 -3.74
N SER A 16 -13.00 -4.49 -4.55
CA SER A 16 -14.14 -3.93 -5.28
C SER A 16 -14.58 -4.85 -6.43
N TYR A 17 -15.88 -4.89 -6.71
CA TYR A 17 -16.43 -5.62 -7.87
C TYR A 17 -15.72 -5.21 -9.15
N ARG A 18 -15.51 -3.90 -9.37
CA ARG A 18 -14.81 -3.36 -10.54
C ARG A 18 -13.36 -3.83 -10.64
N ALA A 19 -12.66 -4.05 -9.53
CA ALA A 19 -11.32 -4.61 -9.56
C ALA A 19 -11.32 -6.05 -10.12
N VAL A 20 -12.24 -6.89 -9.64
CA VAL A 20 -12.37 -8.26 -10.13
C VAL A 20 -12.80 -8.29 -11.59
N GLU A 21 -13.82 -7.50 -11.96
CA GLU A 21 -14.30 -7.37 -13.34
C GLU A 21 -13.19 -6.91 -14.29
N THR A 22 -12.35 -5.96 -13.88
CA THR A 22 -11.20 -5.52 -14.67
C THR A 22 -10.16 -6.61 -14.79
N LEU A 23 -9.81 -7.28 -13.68
CA LEU A 23 -8.81 -8.34 -13.66
C LEU A 23 -9.17 -9.52 -14.57
N VAL A 24 -10.43 -9.97 -14.59
CA VAL A 24 -10.85 -11.10 -15.46
C VAL A 24 -10.81 -10.75 -16.95
N ASN A 25 -10.78 -9.45 -17.28
CA ASN A 25 -10.69 -8.95 -18.66
C ASN A 25 -9.26 -8.55 -19.08
N CYS A 26 -8.26 -8.62 -18.19
CA CYS A 26 -6.87 -8.38 -18.55
C CYS A 26 -6.29 -9.53 -19.37
N ASP A 27 -5.40 -9.24 -20.30
CA ASP A 27 -4.59 -10.20 -21.05
C ASP A 27 -3.33 -10.59 -20.28
N LEU A 28 -2.77 -9.58 -19.61
CA LEU A 28 -1.56 -9.65 -18.81
C LEU A 28 -1.79 -9.01 -17.44
N ILE A 29 -1.36 -9.69 -16.40
CA ILE A 29 -1.39 -9.16 -15.03
C ILE A 29 0.03 -9.13 -14.48
N LEU A 30 0.46 -7.94 -14.06
CA LEU A 30 1.71 -7.67 -13.39
C LEU A 30 1.47 -7.75 -11.89
N ALA A 31 2.08 -8.69 -11.20
CA ALA A 31 1.89 -8.90 -9.76
C ALA A 31 3.23 -9.01 -9.05
N GLU A 32 3.37 -8.42 -7.87
CA GLU A 32 4.62 -8.41 -7.11
C GLU A 32 5.11 -9.84 -6.81
N ASP A 33 4.25 -10.68 -6.25
CA ASP A 33 4.44 -12.15 -6.18
C ASP A 33 3.32 -12.84 -6.95
N SER A 34 3.67 -13.42 -8.09
CA SER A 34 2.71 -14.09 -8.97
C SER A 34 2.04 -15.31 -8.34
N ARG A 35 2.69 -15.98 -7.38
CA ARG A 35 2.12 -17.17 -6.71
C ARG A 35 1.11 -16.75 -5.63
N SER A 36 1.49 -15.79 -4.79
CA SER A 36 0.60 -15.21 -3.78
C SER A 36 -0.64 -14.62 -4.44
N PHE A 37 -0.42 -13.81 -5.48
CA PHE A 37 -1.51 -13.21 -6.24
C PHE A 37 -2.42 -14.24 -6.90
N SER A 38 -1.89 -15.31 -7.50
CA SER A 38 -2.71 -16.36 -8.13
C SER A 38 -3.68 -17.00 -7.14
N ASN A 39 -3.23 -17.26 -5.90
CA ASN A 39 -4.07 -17.80 -4.85
C ASN A 39 -5.17 -16.81 -4.40
N TYR A 40 -4.82 -15.54 -4.26
CA TYR A 40 -5.77 -14.47 -3.99
C TYR A 40 -6.79 -14.32 -5.11
N TYR A 41 -6.32 -14.32 -6.37
CA TYR A 41 -7.13 -14.14 -7.56
C TYR A 41 -8.18 -15.23 -7.73
N LEU A 42 -7.83 -16.50 -7.50
CA LEU A 42 -8.81 -17.61 -7.49
C LEU A 42 -9.91 -17.39 -6.46
N LYS A 43 -9.56 -16.98 -5.24
CA LYS A 43 -10.54 -16.73 -4.18
C LYS A 43 -11.50 -15.59 -4.50
N ILE A 44 -11.03 -14.48 -5.10
CA ILE A 44 -11.92 -13.38 -5.47
C ILE A 44 -12.79 -13.74 -6.68
N GLN A 45 -12.30 -14.53 -7.63
CA GLN A 45 -13.13 -15.05 -8.73
C GLN A 45 -14.31 -15.89 -8.19
N GLU A 46 -14.05 -16.79 -7.26
CA GLU A 46 -15.09 -17.57 -6.59
C GLU A 46 -16.07 -16.69 -5.79
N LEU A 47 -15.54 -15.74 -5.01
CA LEU A 47 -16.34 -14.87 -4.17
C LEU A 47 -17.32 -14.00 -4.98
N PHE A 48 -16.90 -13.50 -6.14
CA PHE A 48 -17.69 -12.62 -6.99
C PHE A 48 -18.38 -13.34 -8.16
N ASN A 49 -18.12 -14.65 -8.31
CA ASN A 49 -18.60 -15.46 -9.43
C ASN A 49 -18.24 -14.83 -10.80
N LEU A 50 -17.01 -14.34 -10.92
CA LEU A 50 -16.44 -13.74 -12.12
C LEU A 50 -15.19 -14.51 -12.53
N HIS A 51 -15.16 -14.98 -13.78
CA HIS A 51 -14.06 -15.80 -14.28
C HIS A 51 -13.56 -15.26 -15.64
N PRO A 52 -12.25 -15.37 -15.91
CA PRO A 52 -11.71 -14.99 -17.21
C PRO A 52 -12.27 -15.88 -18.32
N THR A 53 -12.65 -15.27 -19.43
CA THR A 53 -13.13 -15.98 -20.64
C THR A 53 -12.00 -16.39 -21.58
N LYS A 54 -10.79 -15.90 -21.35
CA LYS A 54 -9.57 -16.16 -22.13
C LYS A 54 -8.39 -16.51 -21.23
N LYS A 55 -7.38 -17.14 -21.82
CA LYS A 55 -6.12 -17.43 -21.09
C LYS A 55 -5.41 -16.12 -20.75
N GLN A 56 -5.13 -15.92 -19.48
CA GLN A 56 -4.39 -14.78 -18.96
C GLN A 56 -2.94 -15.15 -18.65
N LYS A 57 -2.06 -14.18 -18.72
CA LYS A 57 -0.67 -14.32 -18.30
C LYS A 57 -0.45 -13.50 -17.03
N ILE A 58 0.09 -14.14 -15.99
CA ILE A 58 0.47 -13.46 -14.73
C ILE A 58 1.98 -13.54 -14.64
N ILE A 59 2.64 -12.39 -14.52
CA ILE A 59 4.10 -12.29 -14.45
C ILE A 59 4.55 -11.48 -13.24
N PRO A 60 5.71 -11.81 -12.65
CA PRO A 60 6.23 -11.09 -11.51
C PRO A 60 6.69 -9.67 -11.92
N PHE A 61 6.31 -8.68 -11.09
CA PHE A 61 6.67 -7.27 -11.26
C PHE A 61 6.99 -6.67 -9.89
N HIS A 62 8.27 -6.43 -9.62
CA HIS A 62 8.77 -5.98 -8.32
C HIS A 62 9.97 -5.03 -8.53
N ASP A 63 10.41 -4.33 -7.51
CA ASP A 63 11.47 -3.30 -7.58
C ASP A 63 12.74 -3.75 -8.32
N ARG A 64 13.08 -5.05 -8.26
CA ARG A 64 14.31 -5.58 -8.87
C ARG A 64 14.21 -5.76 -10.39
N ASN A 65 13.01 -5.94 -10.94
CA ASN A 65 12.79 -6.14 -12.38
C ASN A 65 11.94 -5.04 -13.02
N GLU A 66 11.46 -4.07 -12.25
CA GLU A 66 10.56 -3.01 -12.73
C GLU A 66 11.13 -2.28 -13.94
N PHE A 67 12.42 -1.91 -13.91
CA PHE A 67 13.07 -1.19 -15.01
C PHE A 67 13.09 -1.98 -16.32
N GLU A 68 13.47 -3.26 -16.26
CA GLU A 68 13.51 -4.16 -17.41
C GLU A 68 12.11 -4.40 -17.98
N MET A 69 11.16 -4.73 -17.11
CA MET A 69 9.77 -4.98 -17.47
C MET A 69 9.09 -3.77 -18.09
N VAL A 70 9.32 -2.55 -17.56
CA VAL A 70 8.78 -1.32 -18.15
C VAL A 70 9.31 -1.11 -19.56
N SER A 71 10.59 -1.37 -19.81
CA SER A 71 11.17 -1.31 -21.16
C SER A 71 10.50 -2.30 -22.13
N GLU A 72 10.30 -3.54 -21.69
CA GLU A 72 9.62 -4.57 -22.52
C GLU A 72 8.16 -4.18 -22.82
N LEU A 73 7.42 -3.67 -21.84
CA LEU A 73 6.04 -3.25 -22.00
C LEU A 73 5.88 -2.11 -23.01
N LEU A 74 6.81 -1.16 -23.04
CA LEU A 74 6.82 -0.11 -24.04
C LEU A 74 7.03 -0.65 -25.47
N HIS A 75 7.87 -1.67 -25.65
CA HIS A 75 8.06 -2.29 -26.95
C HIS A 75 6.80 -3.04 -27.42
N ILE A 76 6.02 -3.61 -26.53
CA ILE A 76 4.73 -4.26 -26.86
C ILE A 76 3.72 -3.23 -27.36
N GLU A 77 3.60 -2.08 -26.69
CA GLU A 77 2.66 -1.01 -27.08
C GLU A 77 3.05 -0.30 -28.39
N HIS A 78 4.34 -0.14 -28.67
CA HIS A 78 4.82 0.49 -29.89
C HIS A 78 5.04 -0.49 -31.06
N GLY A 79 4.87 -1.78 -30.83
CA GLY A 79 5.03 -2.82 -31.85
C GLY A 79 3.90 -2.82 -32.89
N ALA A 80 4.22 -3.21 -34.13
CA ALA A 80 3.31 -3.21 -35.29
C ALA A 80 2.13 -4.22 -35.22
N SER A 81 1.94 -4.89 -34.09
CA SER A 81 0.81 -5.80 -33.83
C SER A 81 -0.21 -5.07 -32.96
N SER A 82 -1.13 -4.37 -33.59
CA SER A 82 -2.18 -3.54 -32.97
C SER A 82 -3.30 -4.36 -32.32
N THR A 83 -2.99 -5.35 -31.51
CA THR A 83 -3.97 -5.91 -30.60
C THR A 83 -3.95 -5.07 -29.31
N GLU A 84 -5.03 -4.35 -29.04
CA GLU A 84 -5.19 -3.65 -27.77
C GLU A 84 -5.14 -4.64 -26.62
N HIS A 85 -4.02 -4.66 -25.89
CA HIS A 85 -3.87 -5.49 -24.71
C HIS A 85 -4.37 -4.75 -23.47
N ASN A 86 -5.14 -5.43 -22.65
CA ASN A 86 -5.49 -4.98 -21.31
C ASN A 86 -4.44 -5.51 -20.33
N ILE A 87 -3.69 -4.59 -19.71
CA ILE A 87 -2.60 -4.92 -18.78
C ILE A 87 -2.97 -4.38 -17.40
N GLY A 88 -3.08 -5.28 -16.43
CA GLY A 88 -3.35 -4.94 -15.02
C GLY A 88 -2.06 -4.93 -14.19
N LEU A 89 -1.86 -3.91 -13.35
CA LEU A 89 -0.85 -3.89 -12.31
C LEU A 89 -1.54 -4.03 -10.95
N VAL A 90 -1.07 -4.97 -10.13
CA VAL A 90 -1.51 -5.19 -8.75
C VAL A 90 -0.31 -5.25 -7.81
N SER A 91 -0.49 -4.83 -6.55
CA SER A 91 0.44 -5.09 -5.44
C SER A 91 -0.04 -6.28 -4.61
N GLU A 92 0.77 -6.75 -3.68
CA GLU A 92 0.36 -7.80 -2.74
C GLU A 92 -0.82 -7.36 -1.87
N SER A 93 -0.88 -6.07 -1.50
CA SER A 93 -1.87 -5.55 -0.55
C SER A 93 -2.14 -4.07 -0.80
N GLY A 94 -3.38 -3.72 -1.14
CA GLY A 94 -3.79 -2.32 -1.30
C GLY A 94 -3.53 -1.75 -2.69
N MET A 95 -2.99 -0.54 -2.75
CA MET A 95 -2.82 0.23 -3.99
C MET A 95 -1.40 0.16 -4.53
N PRO A 96 -1.18 -0.32 -5.77
CA PRO A 96 0.12 -0.24 -6.43
C PRO A 96 0.65 1.21 -6.45
N GLY A 97 1.96 1.37 -6.27
CA GLY A 97 2.62 2.68 -6.24
C GLY A 97 2.49 3.44 -4.91
N VAL A 98 1.76 2.90 -3.92
CA VAL A 98 1.65 3.48 -2.57
C VAL A 98 2.50 2.67 -1.60
N SER A 99 3.79 2.96 -1.51
CA SER A 99 4.83 2.17 -0.80
C SER A 99 5.08 0.79 -1.40
N ASP A 100 4.61 0.55 -2.61
CA ASP A 100 4.71 -0.67 -3.39
C ASP A 100 5.30 -0.37 -4.78
N PRO A 101 5.77 -1.38 -5.54
CA PRO A 101 6.20 -1.23 -6.92
C PRO A 101 5.10 -0.64 -7.83
N GLY A 102 5.52 0.01 -8.92
CA GLY A 102 4.62 0.56 -9.94
C GLY A 102 4.82 2.04 -10.25
N ASN A 103 5.55 2.77 -9.42
CA ASN A 103 5.78 4.20 -9.64
C ASN A 103 6.53 4.47 -10.94
N LEU A 104 7.55 3.68 -11.27
CA LEU A 104 8.31 3.83 -12.51
C LEU A 104 7.44 3.54 -13.74
N LEU A 105 6.61 2.48 -13.68
CA LEU A 105 5.65 2.18 -14.73
C LEU A 105 4.69 3.36 -14.95
N ILE A 106 4.05 3.84 -13.87
CA ILE A 106 3.09 4.95 -13.96
C ILE A 106 3.75 6.21 -14.53
N GLN A 107 4.93 6.59 -14.06
CA GLN A 107 5.69 7.74 -14.59
C GLN A 107 6.01 7.56 -16.07
N THR A 108 6.35 6.33 -16.47
CA THR A 108 6.68 6.02 -17.87
C THR A 108 5.44 6.08 -18.76
N LEU A 109 4.28 5.60 -18.32
CA LEU A 109 3.01 5.74 -19.03
C LEU A 109 2.67 7.20 -19.25
N VAL A 110 2.77 8.03 -18.20
CA VAL A 110 2.54 9.48 -18.28
C VAL A 110 3.50 10.14 -19.28
N LYS A 111 4.80 9.84 -19.17
CA LYS A 111 5.84 10.43 -20.04
C LYS A 111 5.63 10.11 -21.53
N ASN A 112 5.09 8.93 -21.83
CA ASN A 112 4.87 8.46 -23.20
C ASN A 112 3.44 8.68 -23.70
N ASN A 113 2.58 9.40 -22.94
CA ASN A 113 1.16 9.62 -23.26
C ASN A 113 0.38 8.31 -23.48
N ILE A 114 0.73 7.25 -22.76
CA ILE A 114 0.03 5.97 -22.81
C ILE A 114 -1.17 6.00 -21.86
N ASN A 115 -2.35 5.65 -22.36
CA ASN A 115 -3.57 5.66 -21.57
C ASN A 115 -3.55 4.63 -20.45
N TYR A 116 -3.87 5.08 -19.24
CA TYR A 116 -4.09 4.20 -18.10
C TYR A 116 -5.26 4.71 -17.25
N THR A 117 -5.79 3.85 -16.40
CA THR A 117 -6.78 4.21 -15.40
C THR A 117 -6.47 3.54 -14.07
N VAL A 118 -6.99 4.12 -12.99
CA VAL A 118 -6.85 3.58 -11.65
C VAL A 118 -8.17 3.01 -11.19
N ILE A 119 -8.16 1.76 -10.73
CA ILE A 119 -9.26 1.12 -10.03
C ILE A 119 -8.97 1.25 -8.53
N PRO A 120 -9.64 2.14 -7.80
CA PRO A 120 -9.32 2.40 -6.40
C PRO A 120 -9.60 1.17 -5.52
N GLY A 121 -8.75 0.99 -4.54
CA GLY A 121 -8.87 -0.02 -3.51
C GLY A 121 -8.59 0.54 -2.12
N PRO A 122 -8.76 -0.25 -1.06
CA PRO A 122 -8.43 0.16 0.29
C PRO A 122 -6.92 0.44 0.45
N THR A 123 -6.58 1.30 1.42
CA THR A 123 -5.19 1.57 1.80
C THR A 123 -5.05 1.52 3.32
N ALA A 124 -4.00 0.86 3.80
CA ALA A 124 -3.82 0.68 5.23
C ALA A 124 -3.60 2.03 5.96
N PHE A 125 -2.93 3.00 5.33
CA PHE A 125 -2.71 4.31 5.96
C PHE A 125 -4.01 5.09 6.17
N ALA A 126 -4.92 5.11 5.20
CA ALA A 126 -6.20 5.81 5.33
C ALA A 126 -7.12 5.10 6.32
N THR A 127 -7.15 3.77 6.30
CA THR A 127 -7.91 2.96 7.25
C THR A 127 -7.40 3.15 8.68
N ALA A 128 -6.08 3.18 8.88
CA ALA A 128 -5.47 3.44 10.18
C ALA A 128 -5.77 4.85 10.69
N ALA A 129 -5.78 5.86 9.81
CA ALA A 129 -6.16 7.23 10.17
C ALA A 129 -7.57 7.27 10.78
N VAL A 130 -8.54 6.56 10.18
CA VAL A 130 -9.89 6.43 10.73
C VAL A 130 -9.90 5.61 12.02
N LEU A 131 -9.20 4.47 12.05
CA LEU A 131 -9.12 3.61 13.23
C LEU A 131 -8.44 4.30 14.42
N SER A 132 -7.56 5.29 14.19
CA SER A 132 -6.91 6.03 15.28
C SER A 132 -7.91 6.73 16.20
N GLY A 133 -9.02 7.22 15.64
CA GLY A 133 -10.01 8.03 16.34
C GLY A 133 -9.53 9.44 16.67
N PHE A 134 -8.38 9.85 16.15
CA PHE A 134 -7.84 11.19 16.37
C PHE A 134 -8.61 12.23 15.55
N LYS A 135 -8.75 13.44 16.11
CA LYS A 135 -9.22 14.59 15.34
C LYS A 135 -8.02 15.22 14.63
N TYR A 136 -8.11 15.40 13.33
CA TYR A 136 -7.07 15.97 12.48
C TYR A 136 -7.67 16.74 11.30
N ASP A 137 -6.88 17.64 10.73
CA ASP A 137 -7.26 18.43 9.55
C ASP A 137 -6.52 17.97 8.28
N SER A 138 -5.40 17.26 8.45
CA SER A 138 -4.62 16.71 7.33
C SER A 138 -3.90 15.43 7.72
N ILE A 139 -3.51 14.64 6.69
CA ILE A 139 -2.76 13.40 6.84
C ILE A 139 -1.42 13.56 6.11
N LEU A 140 -0.32 13.37 6.83
CA LEU A 140 1.01 13.19 6.25
C LEU A 140 1.35 11.70 6.24
N PHE A 141 1.23 11.05 5.10
CA PHE A 141 1.69 9.68 4.93
C PHE A 141 3.15 9.68 4.45
N VAL A 142 4.02 8.96 5.15
CA VAL A 142 5.47 8.94 4.89
C VAL A 142 6.01 7.57 4.47
N GLY A 143 5.12 6.61 4.17
CA GLY A 143 5.55 5.25 3.85
C GLY A 143 6.20 4.57 5.06
N PHE A 144 7.33 3.88 4.87
CA PHE A 144 8.13 3.34 5.98
C PHE A 144 9.05 4.43 6.55
N LEU A 145 9.11 4.52 7.88
CA LEU A 145 10.06 5.44 8.52
C LEU A 145 11.51 5.06 8.18
N PRO A 146 12.39 6.05 7.98
CA PRO A 146 13.81 5.83 7.80
C PRO A 146 14.42 5.13 9.02
N LYS A 147 15.61 4.54 8.86
CA LYS A 147 16.30 3.83 9.95
C LYS A 147 17.09 4.77 10.85
N LYS A 148 17.49 5.93 10.33
CA LYS A 148 18.34 6.89 11.05
C LYS A 148 17.47 7.86 11.85
N ARG A 149 17.82 8.04 13.14
CA ARG A 149 17.12 8.96 14.04
C ARG A 149 17.02 10.37 13.46
N SER A 150 18.11 10.94 12.95
CA SER A 150 18.11 12.30 12.40
C SER A 150 17.20 12.49 11.18
N GLU A 151 16.92 11.43 10.43
CA GLU A 151 15.98 11.47 9.32
C GLU A 151 14.53 11.41 9.85
N ILE A 152 14.28 10.65 10.92
CA ILE A 152 12.99 10.63 11.62
C ILE A 152 12.69 12.02 12.20
N GLU A 153 13.63 12.60 12.96
CA GLU A 153 13.49 13.95 13.54
C GLU A 153 13.08 14.97 12.48
N ARG A 154 13.73 14.98 11.31
CA ARG A 154 13.40 15.90 10.21
C ARG A 154 11.96 15.76 9.71
N ILE A 155 11.36 14.58 9.76
CA ILE A 155 9.97 14.37 9.36
C ILE A 155 9.06 15.09 10.34
N PHE A 156 9.29 14.93 11.64
CA PHE A 156 8.48 15.53 12.69
C PHE A 156 8.70 17.05 12.82
N ASP A 157 9.92 17.54 12.64
CA ASP A 157 10.25 18.98 12.64
C ASP A 157 9.59 19.77 11.52
N ARG A 158 9.37 19.13 10.37
CA ARG A 158 8.73 19.73 9.18
C ARG A 158 7.22 19.68 9.20
N THR A 159 6.66 19.01 10.21
CA THR A 159 5.21 18.87 10.33
C THR A 159 4.61 20.19 10.73
N ASP A 160 3.81 20.76 9.82
CA ASP A 160 3.20 22.08 9.98
C ASP A 160 2.21 22.14 11.14
N LYS A 161 1.93 23.36 11.61
CA LYS A 161 1.01 23.67 12.71
C LYS A 161 -0.49 23.45 12.37
N THR A 162 -0.79 22.82 11.23
CA THR A 162 -2.15 22.60 10.72
C THR A 162 -2.83 21.35 11.31
N ASN A 163 -2.47 20.93 12.53
CA ASN A 163 -3.05 19.75 13.20
C ASN A 163 -3.06 18.47 12.32
N PRO A 164 -1.91 18.11 11.70
CA PRO A 164 -1.84 16.88 10.93
C PRO A 164 -1.69 15.66 11.83
N ILE A 165 -2.14 14.51 11.34
CA ILE A 165 -1.63 13.23 11.80
C ILE A 165 -0.52 12.75 10.86
N ILE A 166 0.49 12.10 11.43
CA ILE A 166 1.56 11.45 10.66
C ILE A 166 1.28 9.96 10.66
N VAL A 167 1.19 9.37 9.46
CA VAL A 167 0.91 7.94 9.28
C VAL A 167 2.09 7.28 8.59
N PHE A 168 2.52 6.13 9.11
CA PHE A 168 3.62 5.37 8.52
C PHE A 168 3.46 3.86 8.73
N TYR A 169 4.09 3.09 7.87
CA TYR A 169 4.21 1.64 8.01
C TYR A 169 5.42 1.28 8.84
N GLU A 170 5.30 0.24 9.66
CA GLU A 170 6.41 -0.22 10.48
C GLU A 170 6.46 -1.75 10.58
N SER A 171 7.66 -2.26 10.72
CA SER A 171 7.90 -3.68 10.92
C SER A 171 7.74 -4.08 12.39
N PRO A 172 7.19 -5.27 12.71
CA PRO A 172 7.14 -5.78 14.08
C PRO A 172 8.52 -5.93 14.73
N TYR A 173 9.57 -6.08 13.91
CA TYR A 173 10.95 -6.15 14.41
C TYR A 173 11.55 -4.78 14.75
N ARG A 174 10.95 -3.69 14.30
CA ARG A 174 11.44 -2.34 14.47
C ARG A 174 10.60 -1.50 15.43
N ILE A 175 9.34 -1.86 15.64
CA ILE A 175 8.36 -1.03 16.38
C ILE A 175 8.88 -0.59 17.75
N ASN A 176 9.52 -1.46 18.52
CA ASN A 176 10.07 -1.13 19.84
C ASN A 176 11.18 -0.07 19.74
N LYS A 177 12.08 -0.19 18.77
CA LYS A 177 13.12 0.81 18.54
C LYS A 177 12.53 2.12 18.06
N THR A 178 11.56 2.07 17.17
CA THR A 178 10.88 3.26 16.62
C THR A 178 10.14 4.00 17.73
N THR A 179 9.36 3.32 18.56
CA THR A 179 8.64 3.94 19.69
C THR A 179 9.58 4.53 20.73
N GLN A 180 10.75 3.91 20.97
CA GLN A 180 11.77 4.48 21.85
C GLN A 180 12.32 5.82 21.31
N ILE A 181 12.62 5.89 20.00
CA ILE A 181 13.05 7.14 19.37
C ILE A 181 11.94 8.20 19.47
N LEU A 182 10.69 7.83 19.22
CA LEU A 182 9.54 8.75 19.30
C LEU A 182 9.32 9.27 20.72
N LYS A 183 9.53 8.45 21.77
CA LYS A 183 9.48 8.91 23.18
C LYS A 183 10.48 10.03 23.48
N GLU A 184 11.63 10.01 22.82
CA GLU A 184 12.68 11.01 23.05
C GLU A 184 12.42 12.31 22.28
N ILE A 185 11.80 12.24 21.08
CA ILE A 185 11.62 13.42 20.22
C ILE A 185 10.25 14.09 20.36
N ILE A 186 9.20 13.32 20.66
CA ILE A 186 7.80 13.79 20.77
C ILE A 186 7.06 13.12 21.95
N PRO A 187 7.55 13.23 23.20
CA PRO A 187 7.04 12.46 24.36
C PRO A 187 5.55 12.67 24.63
N ASP A 188 5.02 13.85 24.34
CA ASP A 188 3.64 14.25 24.65
C ASP A 188 2.64 13.94 23.52
N ALA A 189 3.12 13.39 22.40
CA ALA A 189 2.26 13.03 21.30
C ALA A 189 1.39 11.80 21.61
N GLU A 190 0.23 11.71 20.95
CA GLU A 190 -0.64 10.54 20.97
C GLU A 190 -0.26 9.58 19.83
N ILE A 191 -0.36 8.30 20.10
CA ILE A 191 -0.06 7.23 19.14
C ILE A 191 -1.21 6.23 19.05
N ALA A 192 -1.52 5.81 17.82
CA ALA A 192 -2.32 4.62 17.56
C ALA A 192 -1.49 3.62 16.74
N ILE A 193 -1.31 2.42 17.27
CA ILE A 193 -0.63 1.30 16.59
C ILE A 193 -1.72 0.37 16.10
N CYS A 194 -1.98 0.38 14.79
CA CYS A 194 -2.97 -0.46 14.13
C CYS A 194 -2.25 -1.66 13.52
N ARG A 195 -2.59 -2.86 13.93
CA ARG A 195 -1.99 -4.07 13.40
C ARG A 195 -3.02 -4.97 12.77
N GLU A 196 -2.61 -5.72 11.73
CA GLU A 196 -3.44 -6.72 11.06
C GLU A 196 -4.81 -6.18 10.64
N ILE A 197 -4.83 -4.93 10.13
CA ILE A 197 -6.05 -4.21 9.73
C ILE A 197 -6.87 -5.07 8.77
N THR A 198 -8.19 -5.17 9.00
CA THR A 198 -9.19 -6.00 8.29
C THR A 198 -9.01 -7.52 8.45
N LYS A 199 -7.96 -7.99 9.13
CA LYS A 199 -7.69 -9.41 9.33
C LYS A 199 -8.28 -9.93 10.66
N LYS A 200 -8.25 -11.24 10.84
CA LYS A 200 -8.79 -11.91 12.05
C LYS A 200 -8.22 -11.40 13.38
N PHE A 201 -7.00 -10.91 13.36
CA PHE A 201 -6.29 -10.45 14.55
C PHE A 201 -6.06 -8.92 14.52
N GLU A 202 -6.99 -8.18 13.91
CA GLU A 202 -6.98 -6.73 13.96
C GLU A 202 -6.97 -6.22 15.40
N GLU A 203 -6.06 -5.31 15.68
CA GLU A 203 -5.94 -4.70 17.00
C GLU A 203 -5.46 -3.24 16.85
N VAL A 204 -5.98 -2.38 17.71
CA VAL A 204 -5.56 -0.97 17.78
C VAL A 204 -5.16 -0.63 19.21
N ILE A 205 -3.90 -0.31 19.41
CA ILE A 205 -3.34 0.15 20.69
C ILE A 205 -3.26 1.67 20.63
N ARG A 206 -3.95 2.38 21.55
CA ARG A 206 -3.93 3.84 21.68
C ARG A 206 -3.35 4.22 23.02
N ALA A 207 -2.41 5.17 23.02
CA ALA A 207 -1.77 5.68 24.23
C ALA A 207 -1.14 7.06 23.99
N LYS A 208 -0.66 7.71 25.03
CA LYS A 208 0.42 8.69 24.91
C LYS A 208 1.73 7.93 24.64
N ILE A 209 2.61 8.50 23.85
CA ILE A 209 3.86 7.82 23.48
C ILE A 209 4.70 7.46 24.70
N ASN A 210 4.79 8.35 25.70
CA ASN A 210 5.54 8.13 26.94
C ASN A 210 4.95 6.99 27.81
N GLU A 211 3.66 6.67 27.66
CA GLU A 211 2.96 5.63 28.42
C GLU A 211 3.10 4.23 27.81
N LEU A 212 3.60 4.13 26.57
CA LEU A 212 3.79 2.81 25.92
C LEU A 212 4.82 1.97 26.69
N PRO A 213 4.58 0.65 26.83
CA PRO A 213 5.60 -0.24 27.37
C PRO A 213 6.87 -0.24 26.49
N SER A 214 8.00 -0.55 27.09
CA SER A 214 9.29 -0.66 26.37
C SER A 214 9.36 -1.91 25.47
N ASP A 215 8.55 -2.94 25.75
CA ASP A 215 8.47 -4.20 25.00
C ASP A 215 7.05 -4.42 24.50
N LEU A 216 6.77 -3.86 23.32
CA LEU A 216 5.51 -4.08 22.62
C LEU A 216 5.57 -5.44 21.92
N LYS A 217 4.70 -6.36 22.33
CA LYS A 217 4.57 -7.70 21.72
C LYS A 217 3.64 -7.66 20.50
N VAL A 218 4.01 -6.90 19.48
CA VAL A 218 3.21 -6.72 18.27
C VAL A 218 3.72 -7.64 17.15
N ARG A 219 2.81 -8.27 16.42
CA ARG A 219 3.11 -9.17 15.28
C ARG A 219 2.26 -8.78 14.08
N GLY A 220 2.71 -9.18 12.89
CA GLY A 220 2.00 -8.94 11.63
C GLY A 220 2.32 -7.56 11.05
N GLU A 221 1.47 -7.10 10.15
CA GLU A 221 1.60 -5.80 9.50
C GLU A 221 1.14 -4.68 10.43
N ILE A 222 1.91 -3.60 10.48
CA ILE A 222 1.68 -2.50 11.42
C ILE A 222 1.60 -1.18 10.65
N THR A 223 0.54 -0.43 10.92
CA THR A 223 0.42 0.97 10.53
C THR A 223 0.34 1.82 11.80
N VAL A 224 1.18 2.81 11.89
CA VAL A 224 1.25 3.71 13.05
C VAL A 224 0.70 5.08 12.67
N VAL A 225 -0.11 5.64 13.56
CA VAL A 225 -0.65 6.99 13.44
C VAL A 225 -0.16 7.80 14.63
N ILE A 226 0.46 8.95 14.38
CA ILE A 226 0.92 9.89 15.39
C ILE A 226 0.11 11.17 15.29
N LYS A 227 -0.35 11.66 16.42
CA LYS A 227 -0.91 13.00 16.57
C LYS A 227 -0.01 13.81 17.48
N ILE A 228 0.59 14.86 16.94
CA ILE A 228 1.37 15.82 17.73
C ILE A 228 0.38 16.79 18.36
N ASN A 229 0.39 16.88 19.69
CA ASN A 229 -0.38 17.90 20.38
C ASN A 229 0.38 19.24 20.29
N PRO A 230 -0.32 20.34 19.99
CA PRO A 230 0.29 21.68 19.89
C PRO A 230 0.86 22.17 21.22
#